data_8d008630241e258d9b5e558badb9dd9d
#
_entry.id   8d008630241e258d9b5e558badb9dd9d
#
_cell.length_a   1.000
_cell.length_b   1.000
_cell.length_c   1.000
_cell.angle_alpha   90.00
_cell.angle_beta   90.00
_cell.angle_gamma   90.00
#
_symmetry.space_group_name_H-M   'P 1'
#
loop_
_entity.id
_entity.type
_entity.pdbx_description
1 polymer ?
#
loop_
_entity_poly.entity_id
_entity_poly.type
_entity_poly.pdbx_seq_one_letter_code
_entity_poly.pdbx_strand_id
1 'polypeptide(L)'
;QIWAMGIHDKKLLCIISAIPKAEVAGIGFPEKGTPQGGIISPLLSNIVLNELDWWITSQWVGMPTRHEYSGKIHENGTKDQSKKYRELRKTKLKECYIVRYADDFKIFCKKHIDAVKLFEATKAWLKERLRLDISPEKSKIVNLKHDYSDFLGFRIKVHKGKDNKYVVISHIAPKALDRIKDTAKEKVKAIQHSSGEIGEYKVINDYNSFIMGVHNYYRMATAASPDIQQLAFEIKIAIKNRLQERVQRRKNQNIPTYAKRYAKSKEIRFIGKNILLPIGYMQHHPPIHKKKSVNKYTADGRAEIHKNLESVDMTILHILMRNPNMSASAEYNDNRISLYVAQQYAYLWK
;
A
#
# COMPACT_ATOMS: atom_id res chain seq x y z
N GLN A 1 3.73 -25.93 -9.12
CA GLN A 1 3.85 -24.49 -9.43
C GLN A 1 5.30 -24.02 -9.22
N ILE A 2 5.89 -24.16 -8.02
CA ILE A 2 7.26 -23.70 -7.71
C ILE A 2 8.29 -24.32 -8.67
N TRP A 3 8.18 -25.63 -8.93
CA TRP A 3 9.00 -26.32 -9.92
C TRP A 3 8.87 -25.70 -11.32
N ALA A 4 7.65 -25.41 -11.76
CA ALA A 4 7.38 -24.78 -13.06
C ALA A 4 7.89 -23.34 -13.17
N MET A 5 8.18 -22.69 -12.03
CA MET A 5 8.82 -21.36 -11.97
C MET A 5 10.36 -21.42 -12.08
N GLY A 6 10.93 -22.62 -12.28
CA GLY A 6 12.38 -22.82 -12.44
C GLY A 6 13.15 -23.12 -11.15
N ILE A 7 12.45 -23.36 -10.04
CA ILE A 7 13.09 -23.72 -8.77
C ILE A 7 13.13 -25.25 -8.66
N HIS A 8 14.26 -25.85 -8.97
CA HIS A 8 14.44 -27.31 -9.07
C HIS A 8 15.23 -27.94 -7.90
N ASP A 9 15.59 -27.16 -6.89
CA ASP A 9 16.27 -27.67 -5.69
C ASP A 9 15.32 -28.56 -4.88
N LYS A 10 15.57 -29.87 -4.91
CA LYS A 10 14.75 -30.87 -4.23
C LYS A 10 14.71 -30.67 -2.71
N LYS A 11 15.85 -30.27 -2.09
CA LYS A 11 15.93 -30.04 -0.63
C LYS A 11 15.03 -28.87 -0.23
N LEU A 12 15.11 -27.76 -0.97
CA LEU A 12 14.27 -26.59 -0.77
C LEU A 12 12.79 -26.93 -0.95
N LEU A 13 12.44 -27.68 -2.00
CA LEU A 13 11.05 -28.08 -2.25
C LEU A 13 10.51 -29.02 -1.16
N CYS A 14 11.32 -29.91 -0.61
CA CYS A 14 10.94 -30.73 0.54
C CYS A 14 10.65 -29.87 1.78
N ILE A 15 11.52 -28.90 2.08
CA ILE A 15 11.30 -27.96 3.20
C ILE A 15 10.00 -27.18 3.00
N ILE A 16 9.80 -26.60 1.81
CA ILE A 16 8.56 -25.84 1.49
C ILE A 16 7.33 -26.74 1.60
N SER A 17 7.41 -28.02 1.22
CA SER A 17 6.31 -28.97 1.35
C SER A 17 6.03 -29.39 2.80
N ALA A 18 7.02 -29.38 3.66
CA ALA A 18 6.88 -29.73 5.08
C ALA A 18 6.24 -28.60 5.90
N ILE A 19 6.53 -27.34 5.58
CA ILE A 19 6.05 -26.17 6.34
C ILE A 19 4.50 -26.12 6.46
N PRO A 20 3.70 -26.28 5.38
CA PRO A 20 2.25 -26.25 5.49
C PRO A 20 1.67 -27.45 6.26
N LYS A 21 2.44 -28.52 6.40
CA LYS A 21 2.05 -29.75 7.10
C LYS A 21 2.52 -29.77 8.56
N ALA A 22 3.24 -28.74 9.00
CA ALA A 22 3.74 -28.67 10.37
C ALA A 22 2.57 -28.49 11.36
N GLU A 23 2.71 -29.09 12.51
CA GLU A 23 1.76 -28.92 13.61
C GLU A 23 1.77 -27.49 14.13
N VAL A 24 0.60 -26.92 14.35
CA VAL A 24 0.42 -25.58 14.90
C VAL A 24 0.07 -25.72 16.38
N ALA A 25 0.88 -25.14 17.26
CA ALA A 25 0.65 -25.19 18.68
C ALA A 25 -0.76 -24.71 19.04
N GLY A 26 -1.50 -25.54 19.76
CA GLY A 26 -2.89 -25.28 20.19
C GLY A 26 -3.98 -25.50 19.13
N ILE A 27 -3.63 -25.86 17.87
CA ILE A 27 -4.59 -26.12 16.79
C ILE A 27 -4.41 -27.53 16.21
N GLY A 28 -3.18 -28.08 16.26
CA GLY A 28 -2.83 -29.37 15.63
C GLY A 28 -2.44 -29.21 14.17
N PHE A 29 -2.69 -30.25 13.36
CA PHE A 29 -2.35 -30.25 11.95
C PHE A 29 -3.43 -29.52 11.11
N PRO A 30 -3.08 -28.49 10.32
CA PRO A 30 -4.04 -27.80 9.49
C PRO A 30 -4.54 -28.68 8.36
N GLU A 31 -5.86 -28.85 8.23
CA GLU A 31 -6.47 -29.64 7.14
C GLU A 31 -6.31 -28.95 5.78
N LYS A 32 -6.29 -27.62 5.74
CA LYS A 32 -6.18 -26.82 4.52
C LYS A 32 -5.32 -25.56 4.74
N GLY A 33 -4.57 -25.20 3.69
CA GLY A 33 -3.82 -23.94 3.64
C GLY A 33 -2.48 -24.02 4.36
N THR A 34 -1.97 -22.83 4.73
CA THR A 34 -0.74 -22.66 5.51
C THR A 34 -1.07 -22.06 6.85
N PRO A 35 -0.30 -22.36 7.92
CA PRO A 35 -0.51 -21.77 9.23
C PRO A 35 -0.57 -20.23 9.15
N GLN A 36 -1.57 -19.64 9.80
CA GLN A 36 -1.71 -18.19 9.86
C GLN A 36 -0.54 -17.61 10.66
N GLY A 37 0.11 -16.56 10.12
CA GLY A 37 1.30 -15.94 10.73
C GLY A 37 2.64 -16.55 10.29
N GLY A 38 2.64 -17.61 9.49
CA GLY A 38 3.88 -18.16 8.92
C GLY A 38 4.56 -17.18 7.96
N ILE A 39 5.87 -17.00 8.10
CA ILE A 39 6.67 -16.03 7.29
C ILE A 39 6.56 -16.32 5.78
N ILE A 40 6.52 -17.59 5.40
CA ILE A 40 6.44 -18.02 3.98
C ILE A 40 5.00 -18.03 3.44
N SER A 41 3.98 -18.01 4.30
CA SER A 41 2.57 -18.13 3.90
C SER A 41 2.12 -17.09 2.87
N PRO A 42 2.47 -15.78 3.00
CA PRO A 42 2.12 -14.80 1.98
C PRO A 42 2.76 -15.05 0.62
N LEU A 43 4.00 -15.57 0.61
CA LEU A 43 4.68 -15.92 -0.64
C LEU A 43 4.01 -17.10 -1.33
N LEU A 44 3.72 -18.18 -0.60
CA LEU A 44 3.05 -19.37 -1.14
C LEU A 44 1.64 -19.03 -1.65
N SER A 45 0.88 -18.25 -0.90
CA SER A 45 -0.43 -17.76 -1.31
C SER A 45 -0.35 -16.97 -2.62
N ASN A 46 0.65 -16.10 -2.77
CA ASN A 46 0.84 -15.33 -4.00
C ASN A 46 1.24 -16.22 -5.18
N ILE A 47 2.04 -17.25 -4.97
CA ILE A 47 2.41 -18.23 -6.02
C ILE A 47 1.17 -18.99 -6.51
N VAL A 48 0.33 -19.44 -5.59
CA VAL A 48 -0.91 -20.16 -5.92
C VAL A 48 -1.89 -19.26 -6.67
N LEU A 49 -2.15 -18.07 -6.16
CA LEU A 49 -3.11 -17.13 -6.74
C LEU A 49 -2.60 -16.43 -8.01
N ASN A 50 -1.32 -16.53 -8.34
CA ASN A 50 -0.78 -16.07 -9.62
C ASN A 50 -1.44 -16.81 -10.81
N GLU A 51 -1.92 -18.04 -10.64
CA GLU A 51 -2.71 -18.72 -11.67
C GLU A 51 -4.03 -17.98 -11.97
N LEU A 52 -4.68 -17.41 -10.94
CA LEU A 52 -5.85 -16.56 -11.15
C LEU A 52 -5.52 -15.31 -11.96
N ASP A 53 -4.39 -14.66 -11.63
CA ASP A 53 -3.93 -13.47 -12.37
C ASP A 53 -3.70 -13.78 -13.85
N TRP A 54 -3.03 -14.90 -14.15
CA TRP A 54 -2.82 -15.37 -15.51
C TRP A 54 -4.12 -15.73 -16.20
N TRP A 55 -5.02 -16.44 -15.55
CA TRP A 55 -6.29 -16.84 -16.13
C TRP A 55 -7.15 -15.62 -16.50
N ILE A 56 -7.37 -14.68 -15.59
CA ILE A 56 -8.13 -13.45 -15.88
C ILE A 56 -7.43 -12.62 -16.96
N THR A 57 -6.10 -12.47 -16.85
CA THR A 57 -5.33 -11.67 -17.82
C THR A 57 -5.43 -12.27 -19.23
N SER A 58 -5.43 -13.58 -19.37
CA SER A 58 -5.57 -14.26 -20.68
C SER A 58 -6.93 -14.01 -21.35
N GLN A 59 -7.97 -13.67 -20.59
CA GLN A 59 -9.31 -13.41 -21.14
C GLN A 59 -9.38 -12.08 -21.90
N TRP A 60 -8.51 -11.12 -21.61
CA TRP A 60 -8.53 -9.80 -22.22
C TRP A 60 -7.15 -9.21 -22.46
N VAL A 61 -6.41 -8.87 -21.40
CA VAL A 61 -5.14 -8.13 -21.49
C VAL A 61 -4.08 -8.91 -22.26
N GLY A 62 -3.94 -10.21 -21.96
CA GLY A 62 -3.01 -11.15 -22.57
C GLY A 62 -3.54 -11.84 -23.85
N MET A 63 -4.79 -11.55 -24.27
CA MET A 63 -5.37 -12.21 -25.45
C MET A 63 -4.46 -12.03 -26.66
N PRO A 64 -4.03 -13.11 -27.32
CA PRO A 64 -3.23 -13.02 -28.53
C PRO A 64 -4.07 -12.44 -29.68
N THR A 65 -3.43 -11.68 -30.56
CA THR A 65 -4.05 -11.12 -31.78
C THR A 65 -3.26 -11.59 -32.99
N ARG A 66 -3.94 -11.80 -34.13
CA ARG A 66 -3.29 -12.21 -35.39
C ARG A 66 -2.27 -11.17 -35.87
N HIS A 67 -2.54 -9.90 -35.61
CA HIS A 67 -1.68 -8.79 -35.98
C HIS A 67 -1.03 -8.21 -34.69
N GLU A 68 0.27 -8.00 -34.75
CA GLU A 68 0.96 -7.30 -33.67
C GLU A 68 0.74 -5.78 -33.81
N TYR A 69 -0.09 -5.24 -32.93
CA TYR A 69 -0.31 -3.79 -32.86
C TYR A 69 0.90 -3.13 -32.20
N SER A 70 1.81 -2.58 -33.06
CA SER A 70 2.95 -1.81 -32.56
C SER A 70 2.43 -0.59 -31.81
N GLY A 71 2.71 -0.53 -30.52
CA GLY A 71 2.39 0.59 -29.67
C GLY A 71 3.62 1.44 -29.39
N LYS A 72 3.40 2.73 -29.15
CA LYS A 72 4.42 3.58 -28.55
C LYS A 72 4.84 3.00 -27.20
N ILE A 73 6.13 2.99 -26.93
CA ILE A 73 6.63 2.66 -25.58
C ILE A 73 6.58 3.95 -24.76
N HIS A 74 5.86 3.91 -23.63
CA HIS A 74 5.80 5.01 -22.68
C HIS A 74 7.13 5.15 -21.93
N GLU A 75 7.38 6.31 -21.32
CA GLU A 75 8.58 6.58 -20.52
C GLU A 75 8.81 5.57 -19.38
N ASN A 76 7.74 4.96 -18.87
CA ASN A 76 7.80 3.91 -17.87
C ASN A 76 8.14 2.51 -18.42
N GLY A 77 8.48 2.40 -19.71
CA GLY A 77 8.82 1.15 -20.39
C GLY A 77 7.61 0.26 -20.71
N THR A 78 6.37 0.71 -20.53
CA THR A 78 5.17 -0.05 -20.90
C THR A 78 4.80 0.22 -22.36
N LYS A 79 4.36 -0.84 -23.07
CA LYS A 79 3.89 -0.74 -24.46
C LYS A 79 2.44 -0.22 -24.47
N ASP A 80 2.14 0.80 -25.29
CA ASP A 80 0.76 1.27 -25.50
C ASP A 80 -0.08 0.16 -26.14
N GLN A 81 -1.13 -0.24 -25.46
CA GLN A 81 -2.07 -1.28 -25.89
C GLN A 81 -3.38 -0.70 -26.47
N SER A 82 -3.48 0.60 -26.63
CA SER A 82 -4.73 1.29 -26.99
C SER A 82 -5.31 0.77 -28.30
N LYS A 83 -4.46 0.56 -29.33
CA LYS A 83 -4.89 0.03 -30.63
C LYS A 83 -5.39 -1.41 -30.50
N LYS A 84 -4.66 -2.27 -29.80
CA LYS A 84 -5.05 -3.65 -29.51
C LYS A 84 -6.43 -3.71 -28.83
N TYR A 85 -6.61 -2.96 -27.76
CA TYR A 85 -7.88 -2.97 -27.01
C TYR A 85 -9.05 -2.41 -27.84
N ARG A 86 -8.80 -1.43 -28.72
CA ARG A 86 -9.83 -0.94 -29.64
C ARG A 86 -10.33 -2.04 -30.58
N GLU A 87 -9.44 -2.86 -31.11
CA GLU A 87 -9.82 -3.97 -31.99
C GLU A 87 -10.50 -5.11 -31.20
N LEU A 88 -9.98 -5.46 -30.02
CA LEU A 88 -10.61 -6.47 -29.17
C LEU A 88 -12.05 -6.08 -28.75
N ARG A 89 -12.35 -4.78 -28.58
CA ARG A 89 -13.71 -4.30 -28.28
C ARG A 89 -14.72 -4.54 -29.40
N LYS A 90 -14.28 -4.78 -30.62
CA LYS A 90 -15.14 -5.17 -31.74
C LYS A 90 -15.53 -6.65 -31.71
N THR A 91 -14.89 -7.43 -30.87
CA THR A 91 -15.16 -8.86 -30.74
C THR A 91 -16.19 -9.14 -29.63
N LYS A 92 -16.56 -10.43 -29.46
CA LYS A 92 -17.43 -10.89 -28.35
C LYS A 92 -16.70 -11.08 -27.03
N LEU A 93 -15.40 -10.77 -26.97
CA LEU A 93 -14.61 -10.87 -25.73
C LEU A 93 -15.10 -9.88 -24.65
N LYS A 94 -14.93 -10.26 -23.41
CA LYS A 94 -15.33 -9.45 -22.26
C LYS A 94 -14.14 -8.63 -21.78
N GLU A 95 -14.30 -7.30 -21.85
CA GLU A 95 -13.27 -6.38 -21.31
C GLU A 95 -13.21 -6.49 -19.81
N CYS A 96 -12.08 -7.00 -19.30
CA CYS A 96 -11.86 -7.16 -17.85
C CYS A 96 -10.40 -6.91 -17.45
N TYR A 97 -10.22 -6.40 -16.24
CA TYR A 97 -8.92 -6.10 -15.65
C TYR A 97 -8.91 -6.55 -14.20
N ILE A 98 -7.88 -7.27 -13.78
CA ILE A 98 -7.70 -7.70 -12.39
C ILE A 98 -6.69 -6.83 -11.67
N VAL A 99 -6.98 -6.51 -10.43
CA VAL A 99 -6.04 -5.95 -9.45
C VAL A 99 -6.14 -6.80 -8.20
N ARG A 100 -5.02 -7.38 -7.78
CA ARG A 100 -4.95 -8.28 -6.62
C ARG A 100 -3.87 -7.84 -5.65
N TYR A 101 -4.16 -7.98 -4.38
CA TYR A 101 -3.23 -7.84 -3.27
C TYR A 101 -3.45 -9.01 -2.30
N ALA A 102 -2.50 -9.95 -2.27
CA ALA A 102 -2.64 -11.21 -1.57
C ALA A 102 -3.92 -11.96 -2.00
N ASP A 103 -4.85 -12.20 -1.08
CA ASP A 103 -6.16 -12.83 -1.27
C ASP A 103 -7.27 -11.85 -1.67
N ASP A 104 -7.07 -10.55 -1.43
CA ASP A 104 -8.02 -9.53 -1.86
C ASP A 104 -7.82 -9.18 -3.34
N PHE A 105 -8.88 -9.26 -4.14
CA PHE A 105 -8.83 -8.86 -5.55
C PHE A 105 -10.09 -8.16 -6.04
N LYS A 106 -9.94 -7.38 -7.11
CA LYS A 106 -11.00 -6.70 -7.83
C LYS A 106 -10.89 -7.01 -9.32
N ILE A 107 -12.01 -7.35 -9.95
CA ILE A 107 -12.10 -7.50 -11.40
C ILE A 107 -12.99 -6.37 -11.92
N PHE A 108 -12.42 -5.49 -12.72
CA PHE A 108 -13.11 -4.36 -13.31
C PHE A 108 -13.67 -4.74 -14.69
N CYS A 109 -14.97 -4.51 -14.89
CA CYS A 109 -15.68 -4.80 -16.13
C CYS A 109 -16.44 -3.56 -16.59
N LYS A 110 -16.65 -3.43 -17.90
CA LYS A 110 -17.40 -2.31 -18.48
C LYS A 110 -18.91 -2.47 -18.37
N LYS A 111 -19.43 -3.70 -18.49
CA LYS A 111 -20.85 -4.02 -18.50
C LYS A 111 -21.22 -4.90 -17.31
N HIS A 112 -22.40 -4.66 -16.74
CA HIS A 112 -22.91 -5.47 -15.63
C HIS A 112 -23.05 -6.95 -15.97
N ILE A 113 -23.58 -7.26 -17.18
CA ILE A 113 -23.75 -8.65 -17.63
C ILE A 113 -22.41 -9.39 -17.72
N ASP A 114 -21.34 -8.71 -18.12
CA ASP A 114 -20.00 -9.29 -18.14
C ASP A 114 -19.45 -9.51 -16.74
N ALA A 115 -19.74 -8.59 -15.80
CA ALA A 115 -19.37 -8.73 -14.41
C ALA A 115 -20.04 -9.95 -13.76
N VAL A 116 -21.34 -10.17 -14.00
CA VAL A 116 -22.06 -11.35 -13.50
C VAL A 116 -21.43 -12.64 -14.05
N LYS A 117 -21.21 -12.72 -15.35
CA LYS A 117 -20.59 -13.90 -15.98
C LYS A 117 -19.18 -14.18 -15.46
N LEU A 118 -18.37 -13.14 -15.29
CA LEU A 118 -17.02 -13.26 -14.77
C LEU A 118 -17.01 -13.63 -13.27
N PHE A 119 -17.97 -13.13 -12.51
CA PHE A 119 -18.12 -13.49 -11.09
C PHE A 119 -18.36 -14.99 -10.93
N GLU A 120 -19.36 -15.54 -11.65
CA GLU A 120 -19.66 -16.97 -11.59
C GLU A 120 -18.51 -17.82 -12.16
N ALA A 121 -17.92 -17.42 -13.29
CA ALA A 121 -16.78 -18.11 -13.86
C ALA A 121 -15.56 -18.10 -12.91
N THR A 122 -15.28 -16.97 -12.24
CA THR A 122 -14.18 -16.89 -11.28
C THR A 122 -14.43 -17.77 -10.05
N LYS A 123 -15.66 -17.79 -9.55
CA LYS A 123 -16.08 -18.64 -8.44
C LYS A 123 -15.89 -20.13 -8.77
N ALA A 124 -16.39 -20.56 -9.93
CA ALA A 124 -16.23 -21.94 -10.41
C ALA A 124 -14.76 -22.29 -10.60
N TRP A 125 -13.99 -21.42 -11.26
CA TRP A 125 -12.57 -21.64 -11.52
C TRP A 125 -11.74 -21.77 -10.23
N LEU A 126 -11.96 -20.90 -9.23
CA LEU A 126 -11.29 -20.97 -7.94
C LEU A 126 -11.58 -22.30 -7.23
N LYS A 127 -12.84 -22.74 -7.27
CA LYS A 127 -13.27 -24.01 -6.64
C LYS A 127 -12.68 -25.23 -7.34
N GLU A 128 -12.78 -25.30 -8.65
CA GLU A 128 -12.34 -26.44 -9.46
C GLU A 128 -10.81 -26.52 -9.55
N ARG A 129 -10.15 -25.38 -9.80
CA ARG A 129 -8.71 -25.34 -10.06
C ARG A 129 -7.88 -25.27 -8.80
N LEU A 130 -8.26 -24.43 -7.84
CA LEU A 130 -7.49 -24.17 -6.63
C LEU A 130 -8.13 -24.74 -5.36
N ARG A 131 -9.35 -25.30 -5.45
CA ARG A 131 -10.14 -25.80 -4.32
C ARG A 131 -10.39 -24.71 -3.26
N LEU A 132 -10.52 -23.47 -3.72
CA LEU A 132 -10.78 -22.31 -2.87
C LEU A 132 -12.24 -21.87 -3.04
N ASP A 133 -12.88 -21.58 -1.92
CA ASP A 133 -14.21 -20.98 -1.89
C ASP A 133 -14.11 -19.48 -1.65
N ILE A 134 -14.94 -18.70 -2.34
CA ILE A 134 -15.05 -17.25 -2.08
C ILE A 134 -15.96 -17.03 -0.87
N SER A 135 -15.68 -15.97 -0.08
CA SER A 135 -16.57 -15.57 1.01
C SER A 135 -17.85 -14.93 0.44
N PRO A 136 -19.04 -15.53 0.63
CA PRO A 136 -20.30 -14.97 0.09
C PRO A 136 -20.59 -13.57 0.64
N GLU A 137 -20.27 -13.34 1.92
CA GLU A 137 -20.54 -12.06 2.60
C GLU A 137 -19.69 -10.90 2.07
N LYS A 138 -18.44 -11.20 1.66
CA LYS A 138 -17.47 -10.18 1.22
C LYS A 138 -17.44 -10.01 -0.29
N SER A 139 -17.86 -11.05 -1.05
CA SER A 139 -17.77 -11.06 -2.50
C SER A 139 -19.06 -10.56 -3.13
N LYS A 140 -19.00 -9.44 -3.84
CA LYS A 140 -20.16 -8.81 -4.45
C LYS A 140 -19.80 -8.03 -5.72
N ILE A 141 -20.78 -7.89 -6.59
CA ILE A 141 -20.71 -7.02 -7.77
C ILE A 141 -21.19 -5.63 -7.37
N VAL A 142 -20.38 -4.62 -7.68
CA VAL A 142 -20.66 -3.22 -7.31
C VAL A 142 -20.66 -2.36 -8.56
N ASN A 143 -21.70 -1.55 -8.73
CA ASN A 143 -21.76 -0.52 -9.78
C ASN A 143 -21.09 0.76 -9.28
N LEU A 144 -19.86 1.01 -9.69
CA LEU A 144 -19.07 2.17 -9.24
C LEU A 144 -19.67 3.54 -9.61
N LYS A 145 -20.65 3.61 -10.50
CA LYS A 145 -21.38 4.87 -10.78
C LYS A 145 -22.38 5.21 -9.70
N HIS A 146 -22.88 4.21 -8.96
CA HIS A 146 -23.89 4.39 -7.93
C HIS A 146 -23.31 4.17 -6.54
N ASP A 147 -22.47 3.15 -6.38
CA ASP A 147 -22.00 2.70 -5.08
C ASP A 147 -20.48 2.78 -4.94
N TYR A 148 -20.05 2.87 -3.70
CA TYR A 148 -18.63 2.80 -3.37
C TYR A 148 -18.14 1.34 -3.29
N SER A 149 -16.90 1.12 -3.69
CA SER A 149 -16.19 -0.13 -3.49
C SER A 149 -14.93 0.08 -2.65
N ASP A 150 -14.84 -0.62 -1.52
CA ASP A 150 -13.70 -0.52 -0.62
C ASP A 150 -12.61 -1.52 -1.04
N PHE A 151 -11.34 -1.07 -1.03
CA PHE A 151 -10.17 -1.90 -1.31
C PHE A 151 -8.94 -1.33 -0.61
N LEU A 152 -8.26 -2.14 0.20
CA LEU A 152 -7.03 -1.78 0.92
C LEU A 152 -7.15 -0.46 1.73
N GLY A 153 -8.27 -0.26 2.39
CA GLY A 153 -8.52 0.95 3.19
C GLY A 153 -8.88 2.19 2.38
N PHE A 154 -8.98 2.07 1.06
CA PHE A 154 -9.53 3.09 0.17
C PHE A 154 -10.94 2.75 -0.25
N ARG A 155 -11.73 3.78 -0.53
CA ARG A 155 -13.09 3.69 -1.06
C ARG A 155 -13.13 4.40 -2.41
N ILE A 156 -13.54 3.70 -3.46
CA ILE A 156 -13.53 4.19 -4.84
C ILE A 156 -14.95 4.31 -5.37
N LYS A 157 -15.21 5.39 -6.11
CA LYS A 157 -16.45 5.63 -6.85
C LYS A 157 -16.14 6.41 -8.12
N VAL A 158 -17.02 6.30 -9.10
CA VAL A 158 -16.91 7.04 -10.37
C VAL A 158 -17.94 8.16 -10.37
N HIS A 159 -17.48 9.37 -10.61
CA HIS A 159 -18.33 10.55 -10.75
C HIS A 159 -18.29 11.10 -12.18
N LYS A 160 -19.38 11.77 -12.55
CA LYS A 160 -19.46 12.50 -13.81
C LYS A 160 -18.84 13.89 -13.61
N GLY A 161 -17.70 14.13 -14.25
CA GLY A 161 -17.01 15.42 -14.19
C GLY A 161 -17.69 16.51 -15.04
N LYS A 162 -17.13 17.72 -15.02
CA LYS A 162 -17.68 18.90 -15.70
C LYS A 162 -17.86 18.71 -17.21
N ASP A 163 -16.96 17.98 -17.85
CA ASP A 163 -16.98 17.71 -19.30
C ASP A 163 -17.79 16.47 -19.70
N ASN A 164 -18.77 16.06 -18.89
CA ASN A 164 -19.48 14.79 -19.08
C ASN A 164 -18.58 13.52 -19.06
N LYS A 165 -17.28 13.66 -18.76
CA LYS A 165 -16.36 12.54 -18.63
C LYS A 165 -16.46 11.93 -17.24
N TYR A 166 -16.38 10.62 -17.16
CA TYR A 166 -16.33 9.94 -15.89
C TYR A 166 -14.90 10.01 -15.31
N VAL A 167 -14.81 10.42 -14.05
CA VAL A 167 -13.57 10.48 -13.26
C VAL A 167 -13.69 9.60 -12.03
N VAL A 168 -12.60 8.96 -11.64
CA VAL A 168 -12.54 8.16 -10.42
C VAL A 168 -12.21 9.07 -9.26
N ILE A 169 -13.02 9.01 -8.21
CA ILE A 169 -12.75 9.66 -6.93
C ILE A 169 -12.47 8.56 -5.91
N SER A 170 -11.40 8.73 -5.17
CA SER A 170 -11.02 7.85 -4.08
C SER A 170 -10.98 8.59 -2.75
N HIS A 171 -11.57 7.97 -1.75
CA HIS A 171 -11.63 8.43 -0.36
C HIS A 171 -10.87 7.45 0.53
N ILE A 172 -10.61 7.84 1.76
CA ILE A 172 -10.25 6.91 2.83
C ILE A 172 -11.50 6.16 3.26
N ALA A 173 -11.44 4.84 3.40
CA ALA A 173 -12.59 4.05 3.81
C ALA A 173 -13.01 4.40 5.25
N PRO A 174 -14.33 4.48 5.58
CA PRO A 174 -14.81 4.88 6.90
C PRO A 174 -14.22 4.05 8.05
N LYS A 175 -14.16 2.73 7.90
CA LYS A 175 -13.52 1.86 8.89
C LYS A 175 -12.03 2.18 9.12
N ALA A 176 -11.34 2.68 8.09
CA ALA A 176 -9.95 3.10 8.22
C ALA A 176 -9.87 4.46 8.94
N LEU A 177 -10.78 5.40 8.64
CA LEU A 177 -10.86 6.69 9.35
C LEU A 177 -11.13 6.48 10.83
N ASP A 178 -12.09 5.61 11.20
CA ASP A 178 -12.38 5.30 12.60
C ASP A 178 -11.16 4.73 13.32
N ARG A 179 -10.46 3.77 12.71
CA ARG A 179 -9.23 3.20 13.26
C ARG A 179 -8.12 4.26 13.44
N ILE A 180 -7.95 5.13 12.43
CA ILE A 180 -6.96 6.23 12.51
C ILE A 180 -7.32 7.17 13.67
N LYS A 181 -8.59 7.49 13.82
CA LYS A 181 -9.11 8.35 14.89
C LYS A 181 -8.83 7.77 16.27
N ASP A 182 -9.19 6.50 16.48
CA ASP A 182 -9.04 5.83 17.75
C ASP A 182 -7.56 5.69 18.12
N THR A 183 -6.72 5.24 17.20
CA THR A 183 -5.27 5.15 17.41
C THR A 183 -4.65 6.52 17.69
N ALA A 184 -5.06 7.58 16.99
CA ALA A 184 -4.57 8.93 17.25
C ALA A 184 -4.97 9.42 18.67
N LYS A 185 -6.21 9.15 19.11
CA LYS A 185 -6.69 9.49 20.46
C LYS A 185 -5.92 8.72 21.55
N GLU A 186 -5.64 7.43 21.32
CA GLU A 186 -4.81 6.62 22.23
C GLU A 186 -3.39 7.18 22.36
N LYS A 187 -2.76 7.56 21.26
CA LYS A 187 -1.41 8.15 21.29
C LYS A 187 -1.40 9.51 21.96
N VAL A 188 -2.42 10.35 21.80
CA VAL A 188 -2.57 11.61 22.54
C VAL A 188 -2.74 11.33 24.05
N LYS A 189 -3.47 10.28 24.43
CA LYS A 189 -3.59 9.83 25.82
C LYS A 189 -2.24 9.35 26.36
N ALA A 190 -1.45 8.63 25.57
CA ALA A 190 -0.10 8.22 25.98
C ALA A 190 0.82 9.43 26.25
N ILE A 191 0.74 10.48 25.42
CA ILE A 191 1.49 11.73 25.66
C ILE A 191 1.04 12.40 26.99
N GLN A 192 -0.25 12.38 27.29
CA GLN A 192 -0.78 12.94 28.55
C GLN A 192 -0.16 12.27 29.77
N HIS A 193 0.00 10.94 29.74
CA HIS A 193 0.50 10.14 30.85
C HIS A 193 2.02 9.94 30.85
N SER A 194 2.74 10.52 29.88
CA SER A 194 4.19 10.43 29.84
C SER A 194 4.84 11.26 30.95
N SER A 195 5.90 10.73 31.56
CA SER A 195 6.71 11.39 32.57
C SER A 195 8.18 11.37 32.15
N GLY A 196 8.88 12.46 32.52
CA GLY A 196 10.29 12.65 32.18
C GLY A 196 10.55 12.97 30.70
N GLU A 197 11.68 13.63 30.45
CA GLU A 197 12.03 14.13 29.10
C GLU A 197 12.16 13.01 28.05
N ILE A 198 12.78 11.88 28.44
CA ILE A 198 12.99 10.72 27.56
C ILE A 198 11.67 10.01 27.26
N GLY A 199 10.82 9.82 28.27
CA GLY A 199 9.50 9.20 28.10
C GLY A 199 8.59 10.03 27.20
N GLU A 200 8.52 11.34 27.43
CA GLU A 200 7.75 12.28 26.60
C GLU A 200 8.22 12.29 25.15
N TYR A 201 9.53 12.36 24.91
CA TYR A 201 10.09 12.30 23.58
C TYR A 201 9.68 11.03 22.82
N LYS A 202 9.79 9.86 23.48
CA LYS A 202 9.45 8.56 22.87
C LYS A 202 8.00 8.49 22.42
N VAL A 203 7.04 8.91 23.25
CA VAL A 203 5.61 8.86 22.92
C VAL A 203 5.22 9.91 21.86
N ILE A 204 5.85 11.10 21.86
CA ILE A 204 5.64 12.11 20.82
C ILE A 204 6.19 11.62 19.50
N ASN A 205 7.36 10.99 19.47
CA ASN A 205 7.92 10.42 18.25
C ASN A 205 7.06 9.28 17.70
N ASP A 206 6.50 8.45 18.58
CA ASP A 206 5.55 7.39 18.19
C ASP A 206 4.26 7.97 17.59
N TYR A 207 3.70 9.03 18.17
CA TYR A 207 2.60 9.78 17.57
C TYR A 207 2.97 10.35 16.19
N ASN A 208 4.11 11.03 16.08
CA ASN A 208 4.56 11.62 14.82
C ASN A 208 4.80 10.57 13.74
N SER A 209 5.41 9.45 14.08
CA SER A 209 5.62 8.32 13.17
C SER A 209 4.30 7.76 12.65
N PHE A 210 3.31 7.63 13.51
CA PHE A 210 1.97 7.23 13.13
C PHE A 210 1.34 8.23 12.16
N ILE A 211 1.38 9.55 12.45
CA ILE A 211 0.84 10.59 11.56
C ILE A 211 1.52 10.56 10.19
N MET A 212 2.84 10.45 10.17
CA MET A 212 3.60 10.34 8.91
C MET A 212 3.21 9.07 8.14
N GLY A 213 3.01 7.95 8.82
CA GLY A 213 2.55 6.69 8.22
C GLY A 213 1.17 6.84 7.57
N VAL A 214 0.20 7.43 8.28
CA VAL A 214 -1.14 7.73 7.76
C VAL A 214 -1.05 8.62 6.52
N HIS A 215 -0.29 9.71 6.58
CA HIS A 215 -0.13 10.62 5.45
C HIS A 215 0.55 9.95 4.26
N ASN A 216 1.59 9.16 4.47
CA ASN A 216 2.29 8.47 3.39
C ASN A 216 1.40 7.43 2.70
N TYR A 217 0.58 6.72 3.46
CA TYR A 217 -0.30 5.69 2.91
C TYR A 217 -1.49 6.27 2.15
N TYR A 218 -2.20 7.23 2.75
CA TYR A 218 -3.47 7.72 2.21
C TYR A 218 -3.35 8.94 1.28
N ARG A 219 -2.19 9.58 1.18
CA ARG A 219 -2.01 10.76 0.30
C ARG A 219 -2.34 10.53 -1.18
N MET A 220 -2.41 9.27 -1.59
CA MET A 220 -2.78 8.89 -2.97
C MET A 220 -4.29 8.98 -3.25
N ALA A 221 -5.13 9.01 -2.22
CA ALA A 221 -6.56 9.19 -2.42
C ALA A 221 -6.86 10.62 -2.88
N THR A 222 -7.68 10.76 -3.92
CA THR A 222 -8.01 12.07 -4.50
C THR A 222 -8.73 13.01 -3.52
N ALA A 223 -9.49 12.44 -2.59
CA ALA A 223 -10.23 13.16 -1.55
C ALA A 223 -9.64 12.97 -0.13
N ALA A 224 -8.36 12.56 -0.02
CA ALA A 224 -7.72 12.31 1.28
C ALA A 224 -7.75 13.53 2.21
N SER A 225 -7.53 14.73 1.66
CA SER A 225 -7.49 15.96 2.47
C SER A 225 -8.85 16.28 3.12
N PRO A 226 -9.99 16.32 2.41
CA PRO A 226 -11.31 16.48 3.04
C PRO A 226 -11.63 15.40 4.07
N ASP A 227 -11.30 14.14 3.79
CA ASP A 227 -11.60 13.03 4.71
C ASP A 227 -10.85 13.18 6.04
N ILE A 228 -9.60 13.59 5.99
CA ILE A 228 -8.77 13.81 7.18
C ILE A 228 -9.17 15.08 7.94
N GLN A 229 -9.69 16.11 7.29
CA GLN A 229 -10.07 17.37 7.96
C GLN A 229 -11.14 17.15 9.03
N GLN A 230 -12.14 16.32 8.75
CA GLN A 230 -13.19 16.01 9.74
C GLN A 230 -12.59 15.34 10.97
N LEU A 231 -11.74 14.34 10.77
CA LEU A 231 -11.04 13.63 11.82
C LEU A 231 -10.07 14.56 12.60
N ALA A 232 -9.38 15.44 11.88
CA ALA A 232 -8.42 16.38 12.46
C ALA A 232 -9.08 17.31 13.50
N PHE A 233 -10.32 17.71 13.28
CA PHE A 233 -11.06 18.52 14.24
C PHE A 233 -11.24 17.79 15.58
N GLU A 234 -11.65 16.53 15.56
CA GLU A 234 -11.79 15.72 16.78
C GLU A 234 -10.46 15.51 17.51
N ILE A 235 -9.38 15.24 16.76
CA ILE A 235 -8.05 15.07 17.38
C ILE A 235 -7.53 16.37 17.96
N LYS A 236 -7.80 17.50 17.33
CA LYS A 236 -7.47 18.84 17.87
C LYS A 236 -8.15 19.10 19.19
N ILE A 237 -9.41 18.72 19.34
CA ILE A 237 -10.16 18.81 20.61
C ILE A 237 -9.49 17.88 21.65
N ALA A 238 -9.17 16.65 21.29
CA ALA A 238 -8.50 15.71 22.20
C ALA A 238 -7.13 16.23 22.67
N ILE A 239 -6.32 16.80 21.77
CA ILE A 239 -5.05 17.44 22.10
C ILE A 239 -5.27 18.60 23.07
N LYS A 240 -6.21 19.51 22.77
CA LYS A 240 -6.52 20.66 23.63
C LYS A 240 -6.94 20.23 25.04
N ASN A 241 -7.86 19.28 25.15
CA ASN A 241 -8.43 18.87 26.43
C ASN A 241 -7.45 18.05 27.29
N ARG A 242 -6.59 17.22 26.65
CA ARG A 242 -5.68 16.33 27.39
C ARG A 242 -4.32 16.93 27.67
N LEU A 243 -3.80 17.74 26.75
CA LEU A 243 -2.44 18.27 26.86
C LEU A 243 -2.41 19.75 27.31
N GLN A 244 -3.56 20.44 27.27
CA GLN A 244 -3.75 21.78 27.80
C GLN A 244 -2.58 22.74 27.53
N GLU A 245 -1.99 23.32 28.58
CA GLU A 245 -0.91 24.29 28.50
C GLU A 245 0.45 23.70 28.06
N ARG A 246 0.60 22.38 28.10
CA ARG A 246 1.82 21.72 27.60
C ARG A 246 2.01 21.96 26.10
N VAL A 247 0.94 22.23 25.37
CA VAL A 247 0.95 22.41 23.91
C VAL A 247 1.06 23.86 23.55
N GLN A 248 2.17 24.23 22.92
CA GLN A 248 2.44 25.59 22.50
C GLN A 248 2.34 25.75 20.99
N ARG A 249 1.97 26.97 20.51
CA ARG A 249 2.11 27.35 19.12
C ARG A 249 3.59 27.61 18.80
N ARG A 250 3.96 27.46 17.52
CA ARG A 250 5.31 27.77 17.04
C ARG A 250 5.71 29.20 17.42
N LYS A 251 6.78 29.33 18.16
CA LYS A 251 7.51 30.60 18.38
C LYS A 251 8.97 30.30 18.06
N ASN A 252 9.49 30.77 16.93
CA ASN A 252 10.92 30.70 16.53
C ASN A 252 11.64 29.33 16.72
N GLN A 253 10.92 28.24 16.77
CA GLN A 253 11.52 26.92 16.91
C GLN A 253 11.90 26.36 15.54
N ASN A 254 13.07 25.74 15.46
CA ASN A 254 13.52 25.06 14.25
C ASN A 254 12.67 23.82 13.99
N ILE A 255 12.22 23.66 12.74
CA ILE A 255 11.52 22.46 12.30
C ILE A 255 12.55 21.42 11.89
N PRO A 256 12.55 20.23 12.51
CA PRO A 256 13.43 19.12 12.13
C PRO A 256 13.28 18.76 10.65
N THR A 257 14.35 18.27 10.03
CA THR A 257 14.38 17.92 8.61
C THR A 257 13.23 16.99 8.20
N TYR A 258 12.91 15.98 9.00
CA TYR A 258 11.81 15.04 8.73
C TYR A 258 10.42 15.70 8.73
N ALA A 259 10.27 16.82 9.41
CA ALA A 259 9.02 17.56 9.52
C ALA A 259 8.93 18.77 8.55
N LYS A 260 9.95 19.01 7.71
CA LYS A 260 9.99 20.15 6.77
C LYS A 260 8.75 20.24 5.87
N ARG A 261 8.19 19.10 5.43
CA ARG A 261 6.95 19.07 4.63
C ARG A 261 5.75 19.67 5.34
N TYR A 262 5.75 19.72 6.67
CA TYR A 262 4.70 20.32 7.48
C TYR A 262 4.94 21.81 7.78
N ALA A 263 6.09 22.36 7.40
CA ALA A 263 6.54 23.73 7.78
C ALA A 263 5.53 24.83 7.45
N LYS A 264 4.74 24.65 6.39
CA LYS A 264 3.70 25.61 5.97
C LYS A 264 2.39 25.48 6.79
N SER A 265 2.25 24.47 7.64
CA SER A 265 1.05 24.26 8.44
C SER A 265 0.99 25.22 9.62
N LYS A 266 -0.12 25.93 9.77
CA LYS A 266 -0.43 26.75 10.96
C LYS A 266 -0.83 25.91 12.18
N GLU A 267 -1.01 24.61 12.00
CA GLU A 267 -1.49 23.68 13.03
C GLU A 267 -0.36 22.90 13.73
N ILE A 268 0.89 23.13 13.35
CA ILE A 268 2.04 22.58 14.09
C ILE A 268 1.99 23.06 15.53
N ARG A 269 2.23 22.15 16.44
CA ARG A 269 2.33 22.39 17.89
C ARG A 269 3.64 21.85 18.40
N PHE A 270 4.01 22.29 19.61
CA PHE A 270 5.21 21.86 20.31
C PHE A 270 4.88 21.53 21.75
N ILE A 271 5.56 20.53 22.30
CA ILE A 271 5.60 20.21 23.72
C ILE A 271 7.06 20.32 24.11
N GLY A 272 7.42 21.35 24.86
CA GLY A 272 8.82 21.70 25.08
C GLY A 272 9.57 21.93 23.75
N LYS A 273 10.61 21.15 23.51
CA LYS A 273 11.40 21.18 22.27
C LYS A 273 10.83 20.26 21.18
N ASN A 274 9.88 19.37 21.53
CA ASN A 274 9.39 18.32 20.66
C ASN A 274 8.25 18.82 19.77
N ILE A 275 8.37 18.60 18.46
CA ILE A 275 7.30 18.92 17.50
C ILE A 275 6.16 17.90 17.57
N LEU A 276 4.92 18.38 17.49
CA LEU A 276 3.72 17.57 17.35
C LEU A 276 3.11 17.81 15.97
N LEU A 277 3.11 16.79 15.12
CA LEU A 277 2.67 16.90 13.73
C LEU A 277 1.15 16.99 13.62
N PRO A 278 0.64 17.88 12.76
CA PRO A 278 -0.80 18.04 12.54
C PRO A 278 -1.35 16.94 11.65
N ILE A 279 -2.29 16.15 12.14
CA ILE A 279 -2.95 15.09 11.35
C ILE A 279 -3.74 15.67 10.17
N GLY A 280 -4.30 16.88 10.30
CA GLY A 280 -5.09 17.52 9.24
C GLY A 280 -4.29 18.04 8.04
N TYR A 281 -2.95 18.10 8.15
CA TYR A 281 -2.12 18.62 7.07
C TYR A 281 -1.70 17.51 6.11
N MET A 282 -2.68 16.94 5.42
CA MET A 282 -2.44 15.94 4.37
C MET A 282 -2.44 16.60 2.99
N GLN A 283 -1.35 16.40 2.25
CA GLN A 283 -1.22 16.86 0.88
C GLN A 283 -1.43 15.68 -0.07
N HIS A 284 -2.33 15.84 -1.03
CA HIS A 284 -2.52 14.84 -2.09
C HIS A 284 -1.23 14.72 -2.93
N HIS A 285 -0.86 13.49 -3.20
CA HIS A 285 0.23 13.16 -4.10
C HIS A 285 -0.26 12.06 -5.07
N PRO A 286 -0.19 12.28 -6.38
CA PRO A 286 -0.63 11.28 -7.33
C PRO A 286 0.15 9.97 -7.12
N PRO A 287 -0.48 8.81 -7.36
CA PRO A 287 0.19 7.53 -7.24
C PRO A 287 1.39 7.47 -8.18
N ILE A 288 2.49 6.94 -7.69
CA ILE A 288 3.69 6.74 -8.49
C ILE A 288 3.39 5.66 -9.53
N HIS A 289 3.45 6.01 -10.82
CA HIS A 289 3.40 5.00 -11.88
C HIS A 289 4.66 4.14 -11.79
N LYS A 290 4.46 2.87 -11.44
CA LYS A 290 5.56 1.94 -11.25
C LYS A 290 6.25 1.65 -12.58
N LYS A 291 7.49 2.10 -12.74
CA LYS A 291 8.34 1.71 -13.86
C LYS A 291 8.74 0.23 -13.68
N LYS A 292 8.94 -0.50 -14.79
CA LYS A 292 9.45 -1.89 -14.72
C LYS A 292 10.80 -1.99 -14.01
N SER A 293 11.63 -0.94 -14.14
CA SER A 293 12.93 -0.83 -13.46
C SER A 293 12.83 -0.68 -11.95
N VAL A 294 11.69 -0.23 -11.42
CA VAL A 294 11.50 -0.01 -9.97
C VAL A 294 11.30 -1.36 -9.29
N ASN A 295 12.39 -1.90 -8.75
CA ASN A 295 12.38 -3.13 -7.96
C ASN A 295 13.51 -3.11 -6.93
N LYS A 296 13.37 -3.90 -5.85
CA LYS A 296 14.37 -3.96 -4.78
C LYS A 296 15.57 -4.88 -5.06
N TYR A 297 15.57 -5.60 -6.16
CA TYR A 297 16.56 -6.63 -6.45
C TYR A 297 17.75 -6.12 -7.29
N THR A 298 17.60 -4.98 -7.96
CA THR A 298 18.67 -4.33 -8.75
C THR A 298 19.10 -3.01 -8.10
N ALA A 299 20.36 -2.62 -8.33
CA ALA A 299 20.89 -1.35 -7.81
C ALA A 299 20.09 -0.15 -8.34
N ASP A 300 19.81 -0.12 -9.65
CA ASP A 300 19.02 0.96 -10.28
C ASP A 300 17.58 0.97 -9.78
N GLY A 301 16.97 -0.21 -9.56
CA GLY A 301 15.63 -0.33 -9.02
C GLY A 301 15.53 0.23 -7.60
N ARG A 302 16.51 -0.06 -6.75
CA ARG A 302 16.60 0.52 -5.39
C ARG A 302 16.82 2.02 -5.44
N ALA A 303 17.71 2.50 -6.31
CA ALA A 303 17.93 3.93 -6.51
C ALA A 303 16.64 4.67 -6.88
N GLU A 304 15.83 4.11 -7.79
CA GLU A 304 14.56 4.70 -8.19
C GLU A 304 13.50 4.68 -7.06
N ILE A 305 13.48 3.63 -6.22
CA ILE A 305 12.61 3.59 -5.03
C ILE A 305 12.94 4.72 -4.06
N HIS A 306 14.23 5.00 -3.86
CA HIS A 306 14.72 5.96 -2.87
C HIS A 306 14.97 7.36 -3.42
N LYS A 307 14.70 7.61 -4.71
CA LYS A 307 15.00 8.87 -5.41
C LYS A 307 14.43 10.14 -4.78
N ASN A 308 13.34 10.03 -4.03
CA ASN A 308 12.61 11.16 -3.47
C ASN A 308 12.61 11.17 -1.93
N LEU A 309 13.65 10.65 -1.29
CA LEU A 309 13.79 10.76 0.17
C LEU A 309 14.30 12.16 0.53
N GLU A 310 13.37 13.09 0.75
CA GLU A 310 13.65 14.53 0.97
C GLU A 310 14.38 14.85 2.30
N SER A 311 14.51 13.86 3.18
CA SER A 311 14.98 14.08 4.57
C SER A 311 16.34 13.47 4.89
N VAL A 312 17.09 13.04 3.89
CA VAL A 312 18.33 12.29 4.07
C VAL A 312 19.45 12.90 3.23
N ASP A 313 20.69 12.81 3.70
CA ASP A 313 21.84 13.16 2.88
C ASP A 313 21.92 12.22 1.66
N MET A 314 21.62 12.78 0.49
CA MET A 314 21.55 12.03 -0.75
C MET A 314 22.93 11.50 -1.17
N THR A 315 24.02 12.10 -0.75
CA THR A 315 25.38 11.66 -1.08
C THR A 315 25.67 10.32 -0.40
N ILE A 316 25.41 10.25 0.91
CA ILE A 316 25.60 9.00 1.68
C ILE A 316 24.62 7.93 1.22
N LEU A 317 23.37 8.32 0.94
CA LEU A 317 22.38 7.39 0.41
C LEU A 317 22.82 6.77 -0.91
N HIS A 318 23.35 7.58 -1.83
CA HIS A 318 23.90 7.11 -3.11
C HIS A 318 25.11 6.18 -2.93
N ILE A 319 26.00 6.48 -1.96
CA ILE A 319 27.13 5.59 -1.63
C ILE A 319 26.62 4.24 -1.16
N LEU A 320 25.66 4.21 -0.22
CA LEU A 320 25.07 2.95 0.28
C LEU A 320 24.39 2.13 -0.82
N MET A 321 23.69 2.79 -1.75
CA MET A 321 23.01 2.14 -2.87
C MET A 321 23.98 1.60 -3.91
N ARG A 322 25.06 2.32 -4.23
CA ARG A 322 26.07 1.90 -5.22
C ARG A 322 27.01 0.83 -4.71
N ASN A 323 27.18 0.72 -3.39
CA ASN A 323 28.05 -0.27 -2.75
C ASN A 323 27.23 -1.28 -1.94
N PRO A 324 26.38 -2.12 -2.59
CA PRO A 324 25.69 -3.19 -1.87
C PRO A 324 26.69 -4.21 -1.35
N ASN A 325 26.40 -4.80 -0.20
CA ASN A 325 27.17 -5.94 0.28
C ASN A 325 26.81 -7.17 -0.57
N MET A 326 27.71 -7.56 -1.47
CA MET A 326 27.48 -8.66 -2.42
C MET A 326 27.38 -10.04 -1.74
N SER A 327 27.90 -10.19 -0.53
CA SER A 327 27.77 -11.43 0.26
C SER A 327 26.47 -11.51 1.07
N ALA A 328 25.66 -10.45 1.07
CA ALA A 328 24.43 -10.37 1.83
C ALA A 328 23.19 -10.38 0.92
N SER A 329 22.01 -10.72 1.50
CA SER A 329 20.74 -10.72 0.78
C SER A 329 20.33 -9.32 0.32
N ALA A 330 19.46 -9.25 -0.69
CA ALA A 330 18.86 -8.00 -1.14
C ALA A 330 18.09 -7.30 0.01
N GLU A 331 17.44 -8.08 0.87
CA GLU A 331 16.74 -7.60 2.04
C GLU A 331 17.66 -6.96 3.09
N TYR A 332 18.84 -7.54 3.31
CA TYR A 332 19.87 -6.92 4.16
C TYR A 332 20.32 -5.57 3.61
N ASN A 333 20.54 -5.48 2.30
CA ASN A 333 20.95 -4.24 1.65
C ASN A 333 19.85 -3.17 1.69
N ASP A 334 18.59 -3.54 1.54
CA ASP A 334 17.44 -2.65 1.72
C ASP A 334 17.31 -2.19 3.18
N ASN A 335 17.54 -3.10 4.14
CA ASN A 335 17.50 -2.76 5.56
C ASN A 335 18.63 -1.81 5.96
N ARG A 336 19.83 -1.93 5.39
CA ARG A 336 20.92 -0.95 5.61
C ARG A 336 20.50 0.46 5.22
N ILE A 337 19.84 0.61 4.08
CA ILE A 337 19.33 1.90 3.60
C ILE A 337 18.23 2.42 4.51
N SER A 338 17.29 1.55 4.87
CA SER A 338 16.19 1.89 5.78
C SER A 338 16.68 2.28 7.17
N LEU A 339 17.68 1.57 7.71
CA LEU A 339 18.33 1.88 8.98
C LEU A 339 19.09 3.22 8.92
N TYR A 340 19.82 3.48 7.84
CA TYR A 340 20.49 4.76 7.65
C TYR A 340 19.48 5.91 7.64
N VAL A 341 18.39 5.78 6.90
CA VAL A 341 17.30 6.75 6.88
C VAL A 341 16.72 6.93 8.28
N ALA A 342 16.44 5.86 9.00
CA ALA A 342 15.93 5.91 10.37
C ALA A 342 16.92 6.52 11.36
N GLN A 343 18.22 6.22 11.25
CA GLN A 343 19.28 6.75 12.10
C GLN A 343 19.52 8.24 11.87
N GLN A 344 19.40 8.73 10.64
CA GLN A 344 19.43 10.16 10.37
C GLN A 344 18.31 10.90 11.13
N TYR A 345 17.17 10.27 11.32
CA TYR A 345 16.14 10.78 12.22
C TYR A 345 16.58 10.76 13.70
N ALA A 346 17.41 9.80 14.11
CA ALA A 346 17.89 9.67 15.49
C ALA A 346 19.12 10.53 15.80
N TYR A 347 20.03 10.74 14.83
CA TYR A 347 21.26 11.55 15.02
C TYR A 347 20.99 13.06 15.04
N LEU A 348 19.87 13.52 14.53
CA LEU A 348 19.45 14.92 14.66
C LEU A 348 18.99 15.26 16.09
N TRP A 349 19.13 14.34 17.05
CA TRP A 349 18.67 14.44 18.43
C TRP A 349 19.80 14.34 19.49
N LYS A 350 21.05 14.24 19.06
CA LYS A 350 22.21 14.52 19.90
C LYS A 350 22.70 15.93 19.64
#